data_5c2c3cc2e520b27e7e2587d8a356184d
#
_entry.id   5c2c3cc2e520b27e7e2587d8a356184d
#
_cell.length_a   1.000
_cell.length_b   1.000
_cell.length_c   1.000
_cell.angle_alpha   90.00
_cell.angle_beta   90.00
_cell.angle_gamma   90.00
#
_symmetry.space_group_name_H-M   'P 1'
#
loop_
_entity.id
_entity.type
_entity.pdbx_description
1 polymer ?
#
loop_
_entity_poly.entity_id
_entity_poly.type
_entity_poly.pdbx_seq_one_letter_code
_entity_poly.pdbx_strand_id
1 'polypeptide(L)' 'MPLTMAKTGETLTIRRITGRDDVRAHLAELGFVVGAEATVVSEIAGNMILQVKDSRVALDRGMAGRIMI' A
#
# COMPACT_ATOMS: atom_id res chain seq x y z
N MET A 1 -2.77 11.70 1.96
CA MET A 1 -1.31 11.61 1.94
C MET A 1 -0.87 10.24 1.45
N PRO A 2 0.30 10.10 0.85
CA PRO A 2 0.73 8.81 0.33
C PRO A 2 1.09 7.84 1.45
N LEU A 3 0.91 6.54 1.18
CA LEU A 3 1.21 5.47 2.13
C LEU A 3 2.67 5.49 2.59
N THR A 4 3.58 5.99 1.75
CA THR A 4 5.00 6.12 2.09
C THR A 4 5.26 7.02 3.30
N MET A 5 4.29 7.84 3.69
CA MET A 5 4.38 8.70 4.87
C MET A 5 3.96 8.00 6.15
N ALA A 6 3.40 6.81 6.04
CA ALA A 6 2.94 6.04 7.20
C ALA A 6 4.11 5.41 7.95
N LYS A 7 3.93 5.24 9.25
CA LYS A 7 4.96 4.66 10.13
C LYS A 7 4.71 3.17 10.31
N THR A 8 5.79 2.45 10.58
CA THR A 8 5.72 1.04 10.95
C THR A 8 4.75 0.84 12.13
N GLY A 9 3.88 -0.15 11.99
CA GLY A 9 2.89 -0.47 13.00
C GLY A 9 1.54 0.21 12.81
N GLU A 10 1.45 1.23 11.94
CA GLU A 10 0.18 1.89 11.68
C GLU A 10 -0.71 1.08 10.77
N THR A 11 -2.01 1.08 11.08
CA THR A 11 -3.05 0.53 10.20
C THR A 11 -3.85 1.71 9.64
N LEU A 12 -3.97 1.74 8.32
CA LEU A 12 -4.51 2.89 7.60
C LEU A 12 -5.55 2.44 6.59
N THR A 13 -6.56 3.27 6.38
CA THR A 13 -7.58 3.01 5.37
C THR A 13 -7.16 3.62 4.04
N ILE A 14 -7.24 2.84 2.98
CA ILE A 14 -6.95 3.30 1.63
C ILE A 14 -8.07 4.19 1.15
N ARG A 15 -7.75 5.43 0.82
CA ARG A 15 -8.73 6.42 0.36
C ARG A 15 -8.76 6.54 -1.14
N ARG A 16 -7.61 6.37 -1.80
CA ARG A 16 -7.49 6.58 -3.23
C ARG A 16 -6.24 5.88 -3.75
N ILE A 17 -6.29 5.43 -4.98
CA ILE A 17 -5.13 4.87 -5.66
C ILE A 17 -4.91 5.67 -6.94
N THR A 18 -3.70 6.22 -7.08
CA THR A 18 -3.31 7.04 -8.22
C THR A 18 -2.45 6.25 -9.18
N GLY A 19 -2.26 6.79 -10.38
CA GLY A 19 -1.39 6.20 -11.38
C GLY A 19 -2.16 5.67 -12.58
N ARG A 20 -1.45 4.94 -13.42
CA ARG A 20 -2.01 4.38 -14.66
C ARG A 20 -2.94 3.21 -14.35
N ASP A 21 -3.83 2.91 -15.27
CA ASP A 21 -4.82 1.85 -15.10
C ASP A 21 -4.18 0.49 -14.82
N ASP A 22 -3.07 0.17 -15.49
CA ASP A 22 -2.35 -1.09 -15.27
C ASP A 22 -1.75 -1.18 -13.86
N VAL A 23 -1.22 -0.08 -13.35
CA VAL A 23 -0.67 0.00 -11.99
C VAL A 23 -1.80 -0.17 -10.98
N ARG A 24 -2.91 0.53 -11.18
CA ARG A 24 -4.06 0.46 -10.29
C ARG A 24 -4.67 -0.95 -10.28
N ALA A 25 -4.78 -1.58 -11.45
CA ALA A 25 -5.29 -2.94 -11.55
C ALA A 25 -4.37 -3.93 -10.82
N HIS A 26 -3.06 -3.77 -10.97
CA HIS A 26 -2.09 -4.62 -10.29
C HIS A 26 -2.21 -4.51 -8.76
N LEU A 27 -2.31 -3.29 -8.26
CA LEU A 27 -2.49 -3.05 -6.83
C LEU A 27 -3.80 -3.64 -6.32
N ALA A 28 -4.87 -3.53 -7.10
CA ALA A 28 -6.16 -4.11 -6.74
C ALA A 28 -6.08 -5.63 -6.63
N GLU A 29 -5.35 -6.28 -7.53
CA GLU A 29 -5.14 -7.73 -7.48
C GLU A 29 -4.43 -8.16 -6.19
N LEU A 30 -3.56 -7.31 -5.68
CA LEU A 30 -2.85 -7.57 -4.42
C LEU A 30 -3.72 -7.29 -3.19
N GLY A 31 -4.89 -6.69 -3.37
CA GLY A 31 -5.80 -6.36 -2.28
C GLY A 31 -5.84 -4.88 -1.90
N PHE A 32 -5.09 -4.05 -2.58
CA PHE A 32 -5.08 -2.60 -2.31
C PHE A 32 -6.21 -1.92 -3.06
N VAL A 33 -7.35 -1.85 -2.41
CA VAL A 33 -8.56 -1.22 -2.97
C VAL A 33 -9.07 -0.15 -2.02
N VAL A 34 -9.79 0.82 -2.56
CA VAL A 34 -10.37 1.89 -1.75
C VAL A 34 -11.29 1.29 -0.68
N GLY A 35 -11.11 1.73 0.57
CA GLY A 35 -11.84 1.23 1.72
C GLY A 35 -11.18 0.07 2.45
N ALA A 36 -10.18 -0.57 1.86
CA ALA A 36 -9.43 -1.62 2.54
C ALA A 36 -8.46 -1.03 3.56
N GLU A 37 -8.12 -1.80 4.57
CA GLU A 37 -7.12 -1.43 5.55
C GLU A 37 -5.79 -2.10 5.23
N ALA A 38 -4.71 -1.35 5.40
CA ALA A 38 -3.36 -1.85 5.24
C ALA A 38 -2.54 -1.48 6.47
N THR A 39 -1.73 -2.42 6.94
CA THR A 39 -0.85 -2.21 8.08
C THR A 39 0.60 -2.21 7.60
N VAL A 40 1.37 -1.21 8.02
CA VAL A 40 2.79 -1.15 7.71
C VAL A 40 3.52 -2.06 8.69
N VAL A 41 4.02 -3.18 8.19
CA VAL A 41 4.71 -4.18 9.03
C VAL A 41 6.17 -3.78 9.23
N SER A 42 6.85 -3.42 8.16
CA SER A 42 8.26 -3.02 8.21
C SER A 42 8.67 -2.34 6.91
N GLU A 43 9.90 -1.81 6.89
CA GLU A 43 10.55 -1.34 5.67
C GLU A 43 11.90 -2.03 5.57
N ILE A 44 12.19 -2.60 4.41
CA ILE A 44 13.43 -3.32 4.16
C ILE A 44 13.95 -2.94 2.79
N ALA A 45 15.17 -2.40 2.74
CA ALA A 45 15.89 -2.09 1.51
C ALA A 45 15.07 -1.23 0.51
N GLY A 46 14.33 -0.26 1.03
CA GLY A 46 13.53 0.63 0.20
C GLY A 46 12.15 0.09 -0.16
N ASN A 47 11.82 -1.10 0.31
CA ASN A 47 10.48 -1.68 0.13
C ASN A 47 9.67 -1.59 1.40
N MET A 48 8.38 -1.36 1.27
CA MET A 48 7.45 -1.41 2.39
C MET A 48 6.78 -2.77 2.43
N ILE A 49 6.81 -3.41 3.59
CA ILE A 49 6.11 -4.67 3.81
C ILE A 49 4.76 -4.33 4.44
N LEU A 50 3.71 -4.69 3.74
CA LEU A 50 2.35 -4.32 4.11
C LEU A 50 1.50 -5.56 4.35
N GLN A 51 0.68 -5.51 5.39
CA GLN A 51 -0.33 -6.53 5.64
C GLN A 51 -1.65 -5.99 5.12
N VAL A 52 -2.23 -6.65 4.14
CA VAL A 52 -3.55 -6.32 3.62
C VAL A 52 -4.38 -7.59 3.60
N LYS A 53 -5.55 -7.59 4.26
CA LYS A 53 -6.34 -8.79 4.49
C LYS A 53 -5.47 -9.88 5.12
N ASP A 54 -5.41 -11.06 4.55
CA ASP A 54 -4.64 -12.19 5.09
C ASP A 54 -3.27 -12.34 4.44
N SER A 55 -2.83 -11.34 3.68
CA SER A 55 -1.61 -11.42 2.90
C SER A 55 -0.60 -10.35 3.29
N ARG A 56 0.66 -10.69 3.19
CA ARG A 56 1.75 -9.72 3.29
C ARG A 56 2.33 -9.49 1.90
N VAL A 57 2.48 -8.22 1.56
CA VAL A 57 2.93 -7.81 0.24
C VAL A 57 4.06 -6.80 0.39
N ALA A 58 5.13 -6.99 -0.35
CA ALA A 58 6.21 -6.01 -0.43
C ALA A 58 5.98 -5.10 -1.62
N LEU A 59 5.95 -3.80 -1.38
CA LEU A 59 5.84 -2.79 -2.42
C LEU A 59 7.06 -1.89 -2.37
N ASP A 60 7.62 -1.54 -3.53
CA ASP A 60 8.63 -0.51 -3.58
C ASP A 60 8.00 0.86 -3.28
N ARG A 61 8.82 1.86 -3.02
CA ARG A 61 8.31 3.17 -2.65
C ARG A 61 7.52 3.84 -3.79
N GLY A 62 7.86 3.54 -5.04
CA GLY A 62 7.14 4.06 -6.18
C GLY A 62 5.70 3.55 -6.21
N MET A 63 5.49 2.27 -5.97
CA MET A 63 4.16 1.66 -5.92
C MET A 63 3.40 2.08 -4.67
N ALA A 64 4.05 2.06 -3.51
CA ALA A 64 3.43 2.48 -2.25
C ALA A 64 3.00 3.95 -2.31
N GLY A 65 3.74 4.79 -3.00
CA GLY A 65 3.41 6.20 -3.18
C GLY A 65 2.15 6.45 -4.02
N ARG A 66 1.66 5.44 -4.73
CA ARG A 66 0.42 5.54 -5.48
C ARG A 66 -0.83 5.35 -4.62
N ILE A 67 -0.65 4.85 -3.42
CA ILE A 67 -1.75 4.57 -2.49
C ILE A 67 -1.89 5.77 -1.56
N MET A 68 -3.06 6.40 -1.57
CA MET A 68 -3.38 7.54 -0.71
C MET A 68 -4.17 7.08 0.49
N ILE A 69 -3.78 7.60 1.63
CA ILE A 69 -4.40 7.29 2.92
C ILE A 69 -4.94 8.55 3.59
#